data_73476335313a6c8be5da4300d9d7c972
#
_entry.id   73476335313a6c8be5da4300d9d7c972
#
_cell.length_a   1.000
_cell.length_b   1.000
_cell.length_c   1.000
_cell.angle_alpha   90.00
_cell.angle_beta   90.00
_cell.angle_gamma   90.00
#
_symmetry.space_group_name_H-M   'P 1'
#
loop_
_entity.id
_entity.type
_entity.pdbx_description
1 polymer ?
#
loop_
_entity_poly.entity_id
_entity_poly.type
_entity_poly.pdbx_seq_one_letter_code
_entity_poly.pdbx_strand_id
1 'polypeptide(L)'
;TEDSLMVVKKCLITVNPMAFLKKNRIIVKDLVLEQPRIYAYIDTAGQANWDILQLPADTTDVAETVTDTVNEGFNSAIRLKNIRIQNGRIVFDDRSTQIYTRMSNLELALDGFLGKHRSRLNMDFSAKNILFWQEGKLLVSRLNFGVETGMKINRDSLLYTLEKAVFDVNGIRFGAGGTLRGDTVN
;
A
#
# COMPACT_ATOMS: atom_id res chain seq x y z
N THR A 1 -13.85 -7.22 -17.00
CA THR A 1 -14.91 -6.22 -17.04
C THR A 1 -14.38 -4.96 -16.39
N GLU A 2 -14.45 -3.82 -17.07
CA GLU A 2 -13.91 -2.51 -16.66
C GLU A 2 -14.58 -1.92 -15.40
N ASP A 3 -15.67 -2.54 -14.93
CA ASP A 3 -16.46 -2.05 -13.79
C ASP A 3 -15.98 -2.54 -12.42
N SER A 4 -14.98 -3.41 -12.37
CA SER A 4 -14.50 -3.99 -11.10
C SER A 4 -13.15 -3.43 -10.72
N LEU A 5 -13.05 -2.77 -9.56
CA LEU A 5 -11.79 -2.25 -9.03
C LEU A 5 -10.73 -3.35 -8.86
N MET A 6 -11.14 -4.53 -8.41
CA MET A 6 -10.20 -5.65 -8.18
C MET A 6 -10.86 -7.00 -8.42
N VAL A 7 -10.14 -7.87 -9.10
CA VAL A 7 -10.45 -9.30 -9.25
C VAL A 7 -9.25 -10.10 -8.79
N VAL A 8 -9.46 -11.12 -7.98
CA VAL A 8 -8.39 -11.99 -7.44
C VAL A 8 -8.72 -13.43 -7.79
N LYS A 9 -7.77 -14.17 -8.34
CA LYS A 9 -7.95 -15.59 -8.64
C LYS A 9 -8.09 -16.43 -7.37
N LYS A 10 -7.27 -16.11 -6.36
CA LYS A 10 -7.32 -16.75 -5.05
C LYS A 10 -6.87 -15.77 -3.97
N CYS A 11 -7.63 -15.72 -2.90
CA CYS A 11 -7.32 -14.96 -1.70
C CYS A 11 -7.29 -15.91 -0.50
N LEU A 12 -6.17 -15.95 0.20
CA LEU A 12 -6.00 -16.69 1.45
C LEU A 12 -5.75 -15.70 2.57
N ILE A 13 -6.59 -15.72 3.58
CA ILE A 13 -6.44 -14.90 4.78
C ILE A 13 -6.44 -15.81 6.01
N THR A 14 -5.40 -15.72 6.82
CA THR A 14 -5.30 -16.42 8.09
C THR A 14 -5.05 -15.43 9.21
N VAL A 15 -5.95 -15.35 10.16
CA VAL A 15 -5.83 -14.50 11.35
C VAL A 15 -5.78 -15.32 12.62
N ASN A 16 -5.28 -14.76 13.72
CA ASN A 16 -5.31 -15.39 15.02
C ASN A 16 -6.32 -14.70 15.94
N PRO A 17 -7.55 -15.22 16.05
CA PRO A 17 -8.61 -14.58 16.84
C PRO A 17 -8.29 -14.58 18.34
N MET A 18 -7.58 -15.58 18.86
CA MET A 18 -7.23 -15.66 20.29
C MET A 18 -6.23 -14.56 20.71
N ALA A 19 -5.42 -14.08 19.78
CA ALA A 19 -4.51 -12.98 20.07
C ALA A 19 -5.26 -11.65 20.25
N PHE A 20 -6.35 -11.46 19.53
CA PHE A 20 -7.23 -10.30 19.69
C PHE A 20 -7.95 -10.35 21.04
N LEU A 21 -8.60 -11.46 21.36
CA LEU A 21 -9.40 -11.62 22.60
C LEU A 21 -8.55 -11.54 23.89
N LYS A 22 -7.33 -12.09 23.86
CA LYS A 22 -6.49 -12.17 25.08
C LYS A 22 -5.53 -10.99 25.24
N LYS A 23 -5.09 -10.34 24.15
CA LYS A 23 -3.98 -9.38 24.18
C LYS A 23 -4.25 -8.09 23.43
N ASN A 24 -5.47 -7.86 22.98
CA ASN A 24 -5.83 -6.73 22.11
C ASN A 24 -4.81 -6.54 20.96
N ARG A 25 -4.43 -7.65 20.30
CA ARG A 25 -3.46 -7.67 19.19
C ARG A 25 -4.04 -8.37 17.99
N ILE A 26 -3.93 -7.74 16.85
CA ILE A 26 -4.28 -8.34 15.57
C ILE A 26 -3.03 -9.05 15.02
N ILE A 27 -3.13 -10.33 14.80
CA ILE A 27 -2.08 -11.12 14.14
C ILE A 27 -2.64 -11.66 12.84
N VAL A 28 -2.21 -11.06 11.74
CA VAL A 28 -2.44 -11.59 10.40
C VAL A 28 -1.29 -12.55 10.11
N LYS A 29 -1.59 -13.85 10.07
CA LYS A 29 -0.58 -14.87 9.79
C LYS A 29 -0.26 -14.91 8.31
N ASP A 30 -1.30 -14.99 7.49
CA ASP A 30 -1.17 -15.02 6.04
C ASP A 30 -2.21 -14.12 5.40
N LEU A 31 -1.79 -13.39 4.41
CA LEU A 31 -2.62 -12.75 3.40
C LEU A 31 -1.94 -12.96 2.06
N VAL A 32 -2.43 -13.90 1.28
CA VAL A 32 -1.87 -14.23 -0.03
C VAL A 32 -2.89 -13.96 -1.10
N LEU A 33 -2.54 -13.09 -2.03
CA LEU A 33 -3.32 -12.76 -3.21
C LEU A 33 -2.62 -13.35 -4.45
N GLU A 34 -3.23 -14.35 -5.08
CA GLU A 34 -2.72 -14.93 -6.31
C GLU A 34 -3.40 -14.28 -7.51
N GLN A 35 -2.60 -13.76 -8.41
CA GLN A 35 -3.01 -13.11 -9.65
C GLN A 35 -4.09 -12.03 -9.47
N PRO A 36 -3.91 -11.09 -8.50
CA PRO A 36 -4.83 -9.97 -8.40
C PRO A 36 -4.70 -9.09 -9.65
N ARG A 37 -5.84 -8.68 -10.17
CA ARG A 37 -5.96 -7.69 -11.25
C ARG A 37 -6.66 -6.48 -10.68
N ILE A 38 -5.96 -5.37 -10.58
CA ILE A 38 -6.45 -4.11 -10.06
C ILE A 38 -6.58 -3.15 -11.23
N TYR A 39 -7.76 -2.56 -11.37
CA TYR A 39 -8.03 -1.53 -12.34
C TYR A 39 -8.52 -0.27 -11.61
N ALA A 40 -7.59 0.64 -11.39
CA ALA A 40 -7.86 1.95 -10.80
C ALA A 40 -8.13 2.94 -11.94
N TYR A 41 -9.30 3.56 -11.92
CA TYR A 41 -9.78 4.39 -13.00
C TYR A 41 -10.32 5.71 -12.47
N ILE A 42 -9.96 6.81 -13.15
CA ILE A 42 -10.54 8.14 -12.96
C ILE A 42 -11.16 8.58 -14.29
N ASP A 43 -12.42 8.97 -14.27
CA ASP A 43 -13.11 9.41 -15.46
C ASP A 43 -12.72 10.85 -15.88
N THR A 44 -13.29 11.34 -16.98
CA THR A 44 -13.03 12.70 -17.47
C THR A 44 -13.60 13.80 -16.58
N ALA A 45 -14.51 13.46 -15.66
CA ALA A 45 -15.06 14.36 -14.65
C ALA A 45 -14.26 14.34 -13.34
N GLY A 46 -13.21 13.50 -13.24
CA GLY A 46 -12.38 13.34 -12.06
C GLY A 46 -12.94 12.37 -11.02
N GLN A 47 -13.96 11.58 -11.37
CA GLN A 47 -14.54 10.58 -10.45
C GLN A 47 -13.73 9.28 -10.51
N ALA A 48 -13.33 8.77 -9.34
CA ALA A 48 -12.56 7.55 -9.21
C ALA A 48 -13.44 6.32 -8.94
N ASN A 49 -13.12 5.17 -9.55
CA ASN A 49 -13.87 3.94 -9.33
C ASN A 49 -13.65 3.29 -7.95
N TRP A 50 -12.73 3.81 -7.16
CA TRP A 50 -12.52 3.40 -5.76
C TRP A 50 -13.19 4.34 -4.75
N ASP A 51 -13.82 5.41 -5.20
CA ASP A 51 -14.59 6.32 -4.35
C ASP A 51 -15.98 5.73 -4.06
N ILE A 52 -15.98 4.64 -3.30
CA ILE A 52 -17.18 3.83 -3.01
C ILE A 52 -18.01 4.47 -1.88
N LEU A 53 -17.44 5.41 -1.15
CA LEU A 53 -18.08 6.11 -0.04
C LEU A 53 -18.37 7.56 -0.41
N GLN A 54 -19.25 7.79 -1.37
CA GLN A 54 -19.91 9.09 -1.47
C GLN A 54 -20.92 9.18 -0.30
N LEU A 55 -20.50 9.79 0.78
CA LEU A 55 -21.46 10.28 1.78
C LEU A 55 -22.36 11.29 1.05
N PRO A 56 -23.70 11.10 1.08
CA PRO A 56 -24.61 12.05 0.44
C PRO A 56 -24.35 13.44 1.04
N ALA A 57 -24.14 14.42 0.17
CA ALA A 57 -23.82 15.80 0.52
C ALA A 57 -24.96 16.55 1.26
N ASP A 58 -26.08 15.89 1.58
CA ASP A 58 -27.26 16.46 2.20
C ASP A 58 -27.57 15.81 3.55
N THR A 59 -26.68 15.97 4.53
CA THR A 59 -27.05 15.92 5.94
C THR A 59 -26.27 16.99 6.71
N THR A 60 -26.75 18.23 6.59
CA THR A 60 -26.28 19.40 7.34
C THR A 60 -26.68 19.37 8.83
N ASP A 61 -26.96 18.23 9.44
CA ASP A 61 -27.41 18.18 10.84
C ASP A 61 -26.79 17.08 11.71
N VAL A 62 -25.62 16.51 11.35
CA VAL A 62 -24.88 15.63 12.28
C VAL A 62 -23.38 15.96 12.24
N ALA A 63 -23.04 17.23 12.42
CA ALA A 63 -21.64 17.71 12.41
C ALA A 63 -20.98 17.73 13.79
N GLU A 64 -21.48 17.03 14.80
CA GLU A 64 -20.88 17.11 16.14
C GLU A 64 -20.41 15.79 16.77
N THR A 65 -20.43 14.64 16.06
CA THR A 65 -20.04 13.38 16.72
C THR A 65 -18.99 12.53 15.99
N VAL A 66 -18.41 12.98 14.89
CA VAL A 66 -17.43 12.17 14.12
C VAL A 66 -15.98 12.68 14.24
N THR A 67 -15.75 13.80 14.93
CA THR A 67 -14.41 14.39 15.06
C THR A 67 -13.53 13.74 16.12
N ASP A 68 -14.05 12.88 16.99
CA ASP A 68 -13.24 12.26 18.06
C ASP A 68 -12.79 10.82 17.80
N THR A 69 -13.30 10.15 16.73
CA THR A 69 -12.91 8.75 16.46
C THR A 69 -11.75 8.58 15.50
N VAL A 70 -11.27 9.63 14.86
CA VAL A 70 -10.12 9.55 13.93
C VAL A 70 -8.77 9.74 14.65
N ASN A 71 -8.78 10.20 15.91
CA ASN A 71 -7.56 10.43 16.69
C ASN A 71 -7.27 9.38 17.76
N GLU A 72 -8.09 8.38 17.97
CA GLU A 72 -7.67 7.17 18.67
C GLU A 72 -6.80 6.32 17.74
N GLY A 73 -5.55 6.75 17.57
CA GLY A 73 -4.56 5.99 16.85
C GLY A 73 -4.58 4.53 17.31
N PHE A 74 -4.56 3.60 16.37
CA PHE A 74 -4.56 2.15 16.56
C PHE A 74 -3.89 1.74 17.87
N ASN A 75 -4.65 1.57 18.95
CA ASN A 75 -4.15 1.12 20.25
C ASN A 75 -3.72 -0.36 20.21
N SER A 76 -4.04 -1.06 19.12
CA SER A 76 -3.76 -2.47 18.93
C SER A 76 -2.50 -2.66 18.09
N ALA A 77 -1.57 -3.44 18.58
CA ALA A 77 -0.40 -3.82 17.81
C ALA A 77 -0.79 -4.83 16.70
N ILE A 78 -0.41 -4.54 15.46
CA ILE A 78 -0.65 -5.42 14.31
C ILE A 78 0.65 -6.14 13.98
N ARG A 79 0.61 -7.47 13.95
CA ARG A 79 1.70 -8.30 13.45
C ARG A 79 1.32 -8.89 12.10
N LEU A 80 2.11 -8.58 11.11
CA LEU A 80 2.04 -9.13 9.75
C LEU A 80 3.13 -10.18 9.60
N LYS A 81 2.77 -11.44 9.28
CA LYS A 81 3.77 -12.50 9.18
C LYS A 81 4.09 -12.88 7.75
N ASN A 82 3.08 -12.94 6.90
CA ASN A 82 3.23 -13.40 5.53
C ASN A 82 2.18 -12.72 4.65
N ILE A 83 2.46 -11.52 4.22
CA ILE A 83 1.63 -10.78 3.28
C ILE A 83 2.29 -10.93 1.90
N ARG A 84 1.58 -11.51 0.94
CA ARG A 84 2.11 -11.77 -0.40
C ARG A 84 1.14 -11.40 -1.49
N ILE A 85 1.66 -10.82 -2.53
CA ILE A 85 1.01 -10.71 -3.83
C ILE A 85 1.86 -11.50 -4.82
N GLN A 86 1.23 -12.36 -5.59
CA GLN A 86 1.89 -13.22 -6.57
C GLN A 86 1.29 -12.99 -7.95
N ASN A 87 2.15 -12.65 -8.90
CA ASN A 87 1.79 -12.43 -10.30
C ASN A 87 0.61 -11.45 -10.47
N GLY A 88 0.68 -10.34 -9.74
CA GLY A 88 -0.32 -9.29 -9.79
C GLY A 88 -0.22 -8.44 -11.06
N ARG A 89 -1.31 -7.76 -11.39
CA ARG A 89 -1.38 -6.74 -12.45
C ARG A 89 -2.15 -5.54 -11.94
N ILE A 90 -1.57 -4.36 -12.15
CA ILE A 90 -2.21 -3.08 -11.84
C ILE A 90 -2.30 -2.27 -13.11
N VAL A 91 -3.46 -1.71 -13.37
CA VAL A 91 -3.69 -0.69 -14.38
C VAL A 91 -4.22 0.54 -13.66
N PHE A 92 -3.62 1.68 -13.92
CA PHE A 92 -4.10 2.99 -13.52
C PHE A 92 -4.40 3.80 -14.78
N ASP A 93 -5.64 4.23 -14.94
CA ASP A 93 -6.16 4.95 -16.11
C ASP A 93 -6.83 6.23 -15.63
N ASP A 94 -6.11 7.34 -15.63
CA ASP A 94 -6.65 8.67 -15.31
C ASP A 94 -6.93 9.43 -16.63
N ARG A 95 -8.19 9.45 -17.01
CA ARG A 95 -8.65 10.15 -18.22
C ARG A 95 -8.75 11.66 -18.05
N SER A 96 -8.82 12.14 -16.82
CA SER A 96 -8.86 13.57 -16.54
C SER A 96 -7.51 14.25 -16.81
N THR A 97 -6.41 13.55 -16.48
CA THR A 97 -5.03 14.01 -16.70
C THR A 97 -4.32 13.32 -17.86
N GLN A 98 -5.03 12.40 -18.56
CA GLN A 98 -4.50 11.59 -19.66
C GLN A 98 -3.26 10.77 -19.28
N ILE A 99 -3.23 10.25 -18.05
CA ILE A 99 -2.19 9.37 -17.55
C ILE A 99 -2.66 7.92 -17.58
N TYR A 100 -1.87 7.05 -18.19
CA TYR A 100 -2.09 5.61 -18.17
C TYR A 100 -0.83 4.88 -17.73
N THR A 101 -0.97 4.04 -16.70
CA THR A 101 0.12 3.18 -16.20
C THR A 101 -0.33 1.75 -16.13
N ARG A 102 0.53 0.84 -16.55
CA ARG A 102 0.31 -0.60 -16.39
C ARG A 102 1.55 -1.26 -15.82
N MET A 103 1.37 -2.02 -14.75
CA MET A 103 2.39 -2.86 -14.15
C MET A 103 1.95 -4.33 -14.25
N SER A 104 2.84 -5.20 -14.62
CA SER A 104 2.58 -6.64 -14.75
C SER A 104 3.57 -7.44 -13.91
N ASN A 105 3.26 -8.71 -13.66
CA ASN A 105 4.10 -9.60 -12.86
C ASN A 105 4.54 -8.94 -11.55
N LEU A 106 3.57 -8.36 -10.85
CA LEU A 106 3.79 -7.73 -9.57
C LEU A 106 3.93 -8.79 -8.50
N GLU A 107 5.06 -8.76 -7.80
CA GLU A 107 5.35 -9.58 -6.65
C GLU A 107 5.52 -8.68 -5.43
N LEU A 108 4.94 -9.06 -4.32
CA LEU A 108 5.13 -8.40 -3.03
C LEU A 108 5.29 -9.46 -1.95
N ALA A 109 6.31 -9.30 -1.13
CA ALA A 109 6.41 -9.96 0.15
C ALA A 109 6.58 -8.89 1.23
N LEU A 110 5.73 -8.92 2.25
CA LEU A 110 5.74 -7.98 3.36
C LEU A 110 5.56 -8.73 4.66
N ASP A 111 6.43 -8.47 5.61
CA ASP A 111 6.31 -8.91 7.00
C ASP A 111 6.69 -7.78 7.95
N GLY A 112 6.22 -7.88 9.19
CA GLY A 112 6.63 -6.92 10.17
C GLY A 112 5.67 -6.76 11.35
N PHE A 113 5.84 -5.65 12.00
CA PHE A 113 5.09 -5.27 13.18
C PHE A 113 4.78 -3.77 13.14
N LEU A 114 3.51 -3.45 13.32
CA LEU A 114 3.01 -2.09 13.48
C LEU A 114 2.52 -1.92 14.91
N GLY A 115 3.17 -1.08 15.68
CA GLY A 115 2.81 -0.76 17.05
C GLY A 115 2.67 0.73 17.28
N LYS A 116 2.08 1.10 18.41
CA LYS A 116 1.87 2.51 18.79
C LYS A 116 3.19 3.29 18.84
N HIS A 117 4.20 2.73 19.49
CA HIS A 117 5.49 3.38 19.74
C HIS A 117 6.56 2.99 18.71
N ARG A 118 6.58 1.73 18.33
CA ARG A 118 7.61 1.18 17.43
C ARG A 118 6.97 0.34 16.34
N SER A 119 7.54 0.44 15.15
CA SER A 119 7.17 -0.40 14.01
C SER A 119 8.43 -0.90 13.31
N ARG A 120 8.32 -2.07 12.70
CA ARG A 120 9.33 -2.64 11.81
C ARG A 120 8.61 -3.28 10.64
N LEU A 121 9.04 -2.97 9.45
CA LEU A 121 8.52 -3.54 8.21
C LEU A 121 9.69 -4.01 7.35
N ASN A 122 9.58 -5.20 6.79
CA ASN A 122 10.44 -5.70 5.73
C ASN A 122 9.57 -5.87 4.49
N MET A 123 10.07 -5.41 3.36
CA MET A 123 9.35 -5.45 2.10
C MET A 123 10.29 -5.88 0.98
N ASP A 124 9.81 -6.80 0.17
CA ASP A 124 10.37 -7.14 -1.12
C ASP A 124 9.27 -6.94 -2.16
N PHE A 125 9.50 -6.02 -3.08
CA PHE A 125 8.56 -5.65 -4.12
C PHE A 125 9.23 -5.70 -5.48
N SER A 126 8.55 -6.27 -6.45
CA SER A 126 8.98 -6.13 -7.85
C SER A 126 7.78 -6.04 -8.80
N ALA A 127 7.99 -5.34 -9.90
CA ALA A 127 7.05 -5.27 -11.00
C ALA A 127 7.80 -5.29 -12.33
N LYS A 128 7.25 -5.97 -13.32
CA LYS A 128 7.85 -6.09 -14.65
C LYS A 128 6.95 -5.50 -15.73
N ASN A 129 7.57 -5.16 -16.86
CA ASN A 129 6.86 -4.60 -18.01
C ASN A 129 5.99 -3.39 -17.62
N ILE A 130 6.55 -2.48 -16.85
CA ILE A 130 5.90 -1.22 -16.52
C ILE A 130 5.84 -0.36 -17.77
N LEU A 131 4.65 0.12 -18.08
CA LEU A 131 4.36 1.08 -19.15
C LEU A 131 3.81 2.35 -18.52
N PHE A 132 4.25 3.48 -19.01
CA PHE A 132 3.71 4.78 -18.61
C PHE A 132 3.47 5.65 -19.84
N TRP A 133 2.24 6.10 -19.96
CA TRP A 133 1.79 7.01 -21.02
C TRP A 133 1.28 8.29 -20.38
N GLN A 134 1.55 9.40 -21.04
CA GLN A 134 1.01 10.70 -20.69
C GLN A 134 0.69 11.47 -21.97
N GLU A 135 -0.52 12.04 -22.05
CA GLU A 135 -0.98 12.81 -23.21
C GLU A 135 -0.78 12.06 -24.54
N GLY A 136 -1.10 10.76 -24.55
CA GLY A 136 -0.95 9.91 -25.74
C GLY A 136 0.49 9.54 -26.11
N LYS A 137 1.50 9.96 -25.33
CA LYS A 137 2.91 9.64 -25.56
C LYS A 137 3.38 8.54 -24.62
N LEU A 138 4.04 7.53 -25.15
CA LEU A 138 4.69 6.48 -24.35
C LEU A 138 6.01 7.03 -23.80
N LEU A 139 6.07 7.33 -22.51
CA LEU A 139 7.25 7.87 -21.83
C LEU A 139 8.13 6.76 -21.24
N VAL A 140 7.54 5.67 -20.76
CA VAL A 140 8.25 4.54 -20.20
C VAL A 140 7.74 3.25 -20.84
N SER A 141 8.66 2.41 -21.28
CA SER A 141 8.37 1.11 -21.90
C SER A 141 9.28 0.04 -21.33
N ARG A 142 8.68 -1.11 -20.98
CA ARG A 142 9.41 -2.31 -20.52
C ARG A 142 10.33 -2.06 -19.31
N LEU A 143 9.96 -1.13 -18.44
CA LEU A 143 10.66 -0.92 -17.19
C LEU A 143 10.41 -2.10 -16.25
N ASN A 144 11.47 -2.68 -15.71
CA ASN A 144 11.42 -3.61 -14.59
C ASN A 144 11.94 -2.87 -13.36
N PHE A 145 11.19 -2.93 -12.28
CA PHE A 145 11.54 -2.25 -11.04
C PHE A 145 11.43 -3.23 -9.88
N GLY A 146 12.39 -3.18 -8.98
CA GLY A 146 12.39 -3.93 -7.74
C GLY A 146 12.89 -3.08 -6.58
N VAL A 147 12.41 -3.37 -5.38
CA VAL A 147 12.91 -2.80 -4.13
C VAL A 147 12.86 -3.82 -3.01
N GLU A 148 13.98 -4.03 -2.34
CA GLU A 148 14.11 -4.79 -1.11
C GLU A 148 14.46 -3.82 0.00
N THR A 149 13.67 -3.73 1.06
CA THR A 149 13.89 -2.77 2.13
C THR A 149 13.46 -3.26 3.50
N GLY A 150 14.20 -2.81 4.52
CA GLY A 150 13.82 -2.91 5.92
C GLY A 150 13.70 -1.52 6.54
N MET A 151 12.60 -1.25 7.22
CA MET A 151 12.33 0.03 7.86
C MET A 151 11.99 -0.16 9.33
N LYS A 152 12.60 0.67 10.18
CA LYS A 152 12.25 0.81 11.60
C LYS A 152 11.74 2.21 11.87
N ILE A 153 10.67 2.30 12.61
CA ILE A 153 10.06 3.55 13.04
C ILE A 153 9.98 3.54 14.56
N ASN A 154 10.56 4.54 15.19
CA ASN A 154 10.36 4.83 16.61
C ASN A 154 9.65 6.19 16.71
N ARG A 155 8.34 6.14 17.04
CA ARG A 155 7.51 7.35 17.12
C ARG A 155 7.81 8.20 18.33
N ASP A 156 8.26 7.58 19.43
CA ASP A 156 8.58 8.32 20.67
C ASP A 156 9.79 9.25 20.50
N SER A 157 10.75 8.82 19.70
CA SER A 157 11.96 9.60 19.39
C SER A 157 11.95 10.22 18.00
N LEU A 158 10.82 10.10 17.26
CA LEU A 158 10.67 10.54 15.87
C LEU A 158 11.81 10.03 14.96
N LEU A 159 12.27 8.80 15.22
CA LEU A 159 13.39 8.21 14.51
C LEU A 159 12.90 7.23 13.46
N TYR A 160 13.26 7.49 12.21
CA TYR A 160 12.96 6.66 11.05
C TYR A 160 14.28 6.10 10.51
N THR A 161 14.44 4.79 10.55
CA THR A 161 15.66 4.13 10.05
C THR A 161 15.32 3.27 8.85
N LEU A 162 15.96 3.56 7.74
CA LEU A 162 16.02 2.72 6.57
C LEU A 162 17.25 1.81 6.72
N GLU A 163 17.05 0.56 7.16
CA GLU A 163 18.16 -0.34 7.49
C GLU A 163 18.94 -0.74 6.25
N LYS A 164 18.24 -1.07 5.20
CA LYS A 164 18.78 -1.42 3.90
C LYS A 164 17.69 -1.18 2.87
N ALA A 165 17.97 -0.45 1.82
CA ALA A 165 17.14 -0.42 0.64
C ALA A 165 18.01 -0.73 -0.56
N VAL A 166 17.63 -1.75 -1.33
CA VAL A 166 18.24 -2.11 -2.61
C VAL A 166 17.18 -1.88 -3.66
N PHE A 167 17.47 -1.02 -4.59
CA PHE A 167 16.64 -0.76 -5.75
C PHE A 167 17.23 -1.47 -6.96
N ASP A 168 16.38 -2.05 -7.79
CA ASP A 168 16.74 -2.63 -9.08
C ASP A 168 15.92 -1.96 -10.17
N VAL A 169 16.59 -1.39 -11.15
CA VAL A 169 15.96 -0.76 -12.31
C VAL A 169 16.57 -1.37 -13.56
N ASN A 170 15.83 -2.25 -14.23
CA ASN A 170 16.28 -3.00 -15.39
C ASN A 170 17.62 -3.73 -15.19
N GLY A 171 17.86 -4.28 -13.98
CA GLY A 171 19.08 -4.98 -13.62
C GLY A 171 20.21 -4.09 -13.08
N ILE A 172 20.04 -2.77 -13.09
CA ILE A 172 20.97 -1.85 -12.44
C ILE A 172 20.56 -1.73 -10.96
N ARG A 173 21.49 -2.12 -10.08
CA ARG A 173 21.26 -2.11 -8.64
C ARG A 173 21.97 -0.96 -7.96
N PHE A 174 21.25 -0.27 -7.08
CA PHE A 174 21.80 0.74 -6.19
C PHE A 174 21.19 0.61 -4.80
N GLY A 175 22.01 0.90 -3.81
CA GLY A 175 21.63 0.79 -2.40
C GLY A 175 21.50 2.15 -1.76
N ALA A 176 20.57 2.25 -0.82
CA ALA A 176 20.44 3.39 0.08
C ALA A 176 20.18 2.88 1.51
N GLY A 177 20.58 3.69 2.47
CA GLY A 177 20.31 3.45 3.88
C GLY A 177 20.55 4.72 4.66
N GLY A 178 19.94 4.84 5.81
CA GLY A 178 20.11 6.03 6.62
C GLY A 178 19.09 6.13 7.73
N THR A 179 19.25 7.18 8.49
CA THR A 179 18.38 7.50 9.63
C THR A 179 17.96 8.96 9.52
N LEU A 180 16.67 9.18 9.59
CA LEU A 180 16.06 10.50 9.65
C LEU A 180 15.48 10.69 11.04
N ARG A 181 15.77 11.83 11.65
CA ARG A 181 15.14 12.28 12.88
C ARG A 181 14.15 13.40 12.53
N GLY A 182 12.90 13.22 12.90
CA GLY A 182 11.89 14.27 12.79
C GLY A 182 12.07 15.28 13.93
N ASP A 183 11.81 16.56 13.64
CA ASP A 183 11.73 17.59 14.67
C ASP A 183 10.31 17.63 15.24
N THR A 184 10.19 17.79 16.56
CA THR A 184 8.92 18.16 17.18
C THR A 184 8.64 19.60 16.79
N VAL A 185 7.60 19.80 15.98
CA VAL A 185 7.06 21.16 15.77
C VAL A 185 6.39 21.55 17.09
N ASN A 186 7.03 22.45 17.82
CA ASN A 186 6.45 23.12 18.99
C ASN A 186 5.37 24.10 18.57
#